data_424d168fb0421d4486a45c039c8b0aca
#
_entry.id   424d168fb0421d4486a45c039c8b0aca
#
_cell.length_a   1.000
_cell.length_b   1.000
_cell.length_c   1.000
_cell.angle_alpha   90.00
_cell.angle_beta   90.00
_cell.angle_gamma   90.00
#
_symmetry.space_group_name_H-M   'P 1'
#
loop_
_entity.id
_entity.type
_entity.pdbx_description
1 polymer ?
#
loop_
_entity_poly.entity_id
_entity_poly.type
_entity_poly.pdbx_seq_one_letter_code
_entity_poly.pdbx_strand_id
1 'polypeptide(L)'
;MHGENRVQTEYFLYPKLGAGQMWQEVAEKIKKRGGIIELGAMVDSLVLDNNMLKKISYIKSNGKRVFEEADVVISTMPLSSLFANMTGNVPISLRTIADGLKYRDCVIMGLCIKWPELANGAFSMENFPERMIYVQDPKIKLARIQVYNNWSPYLVKKKNELWLGLEFFCKEGDDFWNLSEDECAKIAVSELKKIGFIESGREVVCYHR
;
A
#
# COMPACT_ATOMS: atom_id res chain seq x y z
N MET A 1 -34.18 -6.50 15.68
CA MET A 1 -33.22 -7.59 15.88
C MET A 1 -32.62 -7.92 14.52
N HIS A 2 -31.51 -7.31 14.19
CA HIS A 2 -30.68 -7.69 13.03
C HIS A 2 -29.30 -8.02 13.56
N GLY A 3 -29.10 -9.33 13.77
CA GLY A 3 -27.79 -9.86 14.10
C GLY A 3 -26.91 -9.80 12.86
N GLU A 4 -26.05 -8.80 12.77
CA GLU A 4 -24.93 -8.82 11.83
C GLU A 4 -23.95 -9.88 12.31
N ASN A 5 -23.97 -11.04 11.68
CA ASN A 5 -22.90 -12.01 11.74
C ASN A 5 -21.68 -11.40 11.03
N ARG A 6 -20.94 -10.52 11.71
CA ARG A 6 -19.56 -10.21 11.34
C ARG A 6 -18.76 -11.47 11.62
N VAL A 7 -18.34 -12.16 10.56
CA VAL A 7 -17.31 -13.18 10.66
C VAL A 7 -16.02 -12.42 11.03
N GLN A 8 -15.81 -12.20 12.31
CA GLN A 8 -14.50 -11.77 12.82
C GLN A 8 -13.62 -13.01 12.73
N THR A 9 -12.67 -12.98 11.81
CA THR A 9 -11.59 -13.96 11.78
C THR A 9 -10.75 -13.73 13.02
N GLU A 10 -10.93 -14.54 14.06
CA GLU A 10 -10.21 -14.42 15.33
C GLU A 10 -8.71 -14.58 15.15
N TYR A 11 -8.29 -15.39 14.18
CA TYR A 11 -6.88 -15.69 13.89
C TYR A 11 -6.60 -15.66 12.41
N PHE A 12 -5.46 -15.14 12.03
CA PHE A 12 -4.93 -15.19 10.66
C PHE A 12 -3.42 -15.40 10.70
N LEU A 13 -2.90 -16.01 9.65
CA LEU A 13 -1.46 -16.19 9.48
C LEU A 13 -0.85 -14.90 8.91
N TYR A 14 0.23 -14.47 9.52
CA TYR A 14 0.99 -13.32 9.06
C TYR A 14 2.47 -13.71 8.87
N PRO A 15 3.11 -13.37 7.75
CA PRO A 15 4.51 -13.71 7.51
C PRO A 15 5.44 -13.06 8.54
N LYS A 16 6.41 -13.81 9.00
CA LYS A 16 7.35 -13.40 10.06
C LYS A 16 8.00 -12.04 9.77
N LEU A 17 8.44 -11.82 8.54
CA LEU A 17 9.12 -10.59 8.08
C LEU A 17 8.21 -9.68 7.25
N GLY A 18 6.90 -9.73 7.51
CA GLY A 18 5.91 -8.90 6.82
C GLY A 18 5.35 -9.52 5.55
N ALA A 19 4.30 -8.90 5.00
CA ALA A 19 3.59 -9.41 3.83
C ALA A 19 4.49 -9.58 2.60
N GLY A 20 5.54 -8.76 2.47
CA GLY A 20 6.51 -8.85 1.38
C GLY A 20 7.25 -10.19 1.33
N GLN A 21 7.50 -10.82 2.48
CA GLN A 21 8.16 -12.14 2.54
C GLN A 21 7.39 -13.19 1.74
N MET A 22 6.06 -13.22 1.86
CA MET A 22 5.23 -14.16 1.09
C MET A 22 5.40 -13.95 -0.42
N TRP A 23 5.38 -12.70 -0.86
CA TRP A 23 5.52 -12.40 -2.29
C TRP A 23 6.92 -12.70 -2.84
N GLN A 24 7.95 -12.51 -2.03
CA GLN A 24 9.32 -12.91 -2.38
C GLN A 24 9.41 -14.43 -2.60
N GLU A 25 8.85 -15.22 -1.68
CA GLU A 25 8.80 -16.67 -1.81
C GLU A 25 8.00 -17.14 -3.05
N VAL A 26 6.87 -16.47 -3.34
CA VAL A 26 6.08 -16.73 -4.55
C VAL A 26 6.90 -16.43 -5.80
N ALA A 27 7.59 -15.29 -5.83
CA ALA A 27 8.43 -14.91 -6.96
C ALA A 27 9.56 -15.92 -7.23
N GLU A 28 10.22 -16.40 -6.17
CA GLU A 28 11.26 -17.43 -6.30
C GLU A 28 10.70 -18.77 -6.81
N LYS A 29 9.49 -19.16 -6.37
CA LYS A 29 8.82 -20.37 -6.89
C LYS A 29 8.44 -20.23 -8.36
N ILE A 30 7.99 -19.06 -8.80
CA ILE A 30 7.68 -18.78 -10.21
C ILE A 30 8.95 -18.95 -11.05
N LYS A 31 10.04 -18.30 -10.67
CA LYS A 31 11.34 -18.39 -11.38
C LYS A 31 11.84 -19.84 -11.45
N LYS A 32 11.80 -20.59 -10.34
CA LYS A 32 12.20 -22.00 -10.29
C LYS A 32 11.39 -22.91 -11.22
N ARG A 33 10.17 -22.50 -11.55
CA ARG A 33 9.29 -23.21 -12.51
C ARG A 33 9.44 -22.72 -13.96
N GLY A 34 10.43 -21.88 -14.24
CA GLY A 34 10.69 -21.30 -15.57
C GLY A 34 9.84 -20.08 -15.92
N GLY A 35 9.07 -19.54 -14.97
CA GLY A 35 8.33 -18.30 -15.17
C GLY A 35 9.26 -17.08 -15.15
N ILE A 36 8.89 -16.05 -15.91
CA ILE A 36 9.63 -14.80 -16.04
C ILE A 36 8.94 -13.72 -15.21
N ILE A 37 9.72 -12.95 -14.46
CA ILE A 37 9.27 -11.76 -13.73
C ILE A 37 10.11 -10.58 -14.20
N GLU A 38 9.48 -9.61 -14.84
CA GLU A 38 10.10 -8.35 -15.28
C GLU A 38 9.71 -7.24 -14.33
N LEU A 39 10.67 -6.77 -13.54
CA LEU A 39 10.50 -5.62 -12.66
C LEU A 39 10.89 -4.32 -13.37
N GLY A 40 10.25 -3.21 -12.98
CA GLY A 40 10.47 -1.91 -13.61
C GLY A 40 10.00 -1.86 -15.06
N ALA A 41 9.10 -2.77 -15.46
CA ALA A 41 8.47 -2.79 -16.75
C ALA A 41 7.10 -2.13 -16.71
N MET A 42 6.81 -1.27 -17.68
CA MET A 42 5.54 -0.55 -17.82
C MET A 42 4.79 -1.05 -19.05
N VAL A 43 3.62 -1.65 -18.86
CA VAL A 43 2.73 -2.03 -19.97
C VAL A 43 2.19 -0.75 -20.61
N ASP A 44 2.45 -0.57 -21.89
CA ASP A 44 2.10 0.63 -22.66
C ASP A 44 1.09 0.39 -23.77
N SER A 45 0.81 -0.87 -24.16
CA SER A 45 -0.26 -1.18 -25.10
C SER A 45 -0.80 -2.60 -24.93
N LEU A 46 -2.10 -2.72 -25.12
CA LEU A 46 -2.82 -4.00 -25.23
C LEU A 46 -3.64 -3.98 -26.51
N VAL A 47 -3.33 -4.87 -27.44
CA VAL A 47 -3.99 -4.90 -28.76
C VAL A 47 -5.17 -5.86 -28.74
N LEU A 48 -6.37 -5.31 -28.90
CA LEU A 48 -7.62 -6.06 -28.99
C LEU A 48 -7.99 -6.24 -30.48
N ASP A 49 -8.21 -7.50 -30.89
CA ASP A 49 -8.70 -7.87 -32.20
C ASP A 49 -9.83 -8.90 -32.07
N ASN A 50 -10.96 -8.65 -32.70
CA ASN A 50 -12.16 -9.50 -32.63
C ASN A 50 -12.54 -9.90 -31.19
N ASN A 51 -12.55 -8.94 -30.28
CA ASN A 51 -12.83 -9.11 -28.85
C ASN A 51 -11.85 -10.05 -28.10
N MET A 52 -10.71 -10.34 -28.69
CA MET A 52 -9.64 -11.11 -28.06
C MET A 52 -8.39 -10.26 -27.93
N LEU A 53 -7.72 -10.34 -26.79
CA LEU A 53 -6.42 -9.73 -26.63
C LEU A 53 -5.40 -10.57 -27.40
N LYS A 54 -4.69 -9.94 -28.35
CA LYS A 54 -3.71 -10.63 -29.22
C LYS A 54 -2.29 -10.37 -28.81
N LYS A 55 -2.01 -9.17 -28.32
CA LYS A 55 -0.65 -8.72 -28.09
C LYS A 55 -0.57 -7.72 -26.97
N ILE A 56 0.49 -7.81 -26.19
CA ILE A 56 0.85 -6.84 -25.16
C ILE A 56 2.18 -6.23 -25.54
N SER A 57 2.35 -4.94 -25.31
CA SER A 57 3.68 -4.33 -25.29
C SER A 57 3.98 -3.71 -23.94
N TYR A 58 5.25 -3.74 -23.57
CA TYR A 58 5.74 -3.09 -22.37
C TYR A 58 7.14 -2.51 -22.59
N ILE A 59 7.44 -1.47 -21.86
CA ILE A 59 8.74 -0.79 -21.86
C ILE A 59 9.51 -1.24 -20.63
N LYS A 60 10.68 -1.84 -20.84
CA LYS A 60 11.62 -2.22 -19.78
C LYS A 60 12.29 -0.99 -19.17
N SER A 61 12.90 -1.15 -17.99
CA SER A 61 13.64 -0.09 -17.29
C SER A 61 14.76 0.56 -18.12
N ASN A 62 15.31 -0.16 -19.12
CA ASN A 62 16.32 0.35 -20.04
C ASN A 62 15.74 1.07 -21.27
N GLY A 63 14.43 1.32 -21.30
CA GLY A 63 13.72 1.97 -22.42
C GLY A 63 13.38 1.06 -23.61
N LYS A 64 13.79 -0.21 -23.58
CA LYS A 64 13.49 -1.14 -24.68
C LYS A 64 12.02 -1.56 -24.62
N ARG A 65 11.29 -1.36 -25.75
CA ARG A 65 9.93 -1.90 -25.90
C ARG A 65 9.99 -3.37 -26.34
N VAL A 66 9.17 -4.17 -25.70
CA VAL A 66 9.01 -5.61 -25.97
C VAL A 66 7.56 -5.89 -26.30
N PHE A 67 7.33 -6.83 -27.21
CA PHE A 67 6.02 -7.31 -27.59
C PHE A 67 5.90 -8.78 -27.23
N GLU A 68 4.78 -9.15 -26.62
CA GLU A 68 4.48 -10.53 -26.24
C GLU A 68 3.07 -10.92 -26.71
N GLU A 69 2.92 -12.15 -27.09
CA GLU A 69 1.64 -12.80 -27.37
C GLU A 69 1.31 -13.71 -26.17
N ALA A 70 0.05 -13.76 -25.79
CA ALA A 70 -0.39 -14.59 -24.68
C ALA A 70 -1.80 -15.15 -24.94
N ASP A 71 -2.02 -16.39 -24.57
CA ASP A 71 -3.34 -17.03 -24.65
C ASP A 71 -4.29 -16.50 -23.58
N VAL A 72 -3.76 -16.12 -22.42
CA VAL A 72 -4.51 -15.56 -21.28
C VAL A 72 -3.73 -14.41 -20.67
N VAL A 73 -4.42 -13.31 -20.39
CA VAL A 73 -3.87 -12.15 -19.70
C VAL A 73 -4.69 -11.84 -18.46
N ILE A 74 -4.01 -11.71 -17.32
CA ILE A 74 -4.59 -11.27 -16.05
C ILE A 74 -4.03 -9.89 -15.74
N SER A 75 -4.89 -8.87 -15.75
CA SER A 75 -4.51 -7.50 -15.41
C SER A 75 -4.90 -7.16 -13.98
N THR A 76 -3.95 -6.58 -13.25
CA THR A 76 -4.17 -6.01 -11.91
C THR A 76 -4.00 -4.49 -11.88
N MET A 77 -3.81 -3.86 -13.06
CA MET A 77 -3.73 -2.41 -13.16
C MET A 77 -5.11 -1.74 -12.99
N PRO A 78 -5.18 -0.46 -12.64
CA PRO A 78 -6.43 0.29 -12.61
C PRO A 78 -7.17 0.19 -13.96
N LEU A 79 -8.50 0.02 -13.93
CA LEU A 79 -9.30 -0.14 -15.15
C LEU A 79 -9.19 1.07 -16.08
N SER A 80 -9.08 2.29 -15.54
CA SER A 80 -8.83 3.49 -16.35
C SER A 80 -7.53 3.35 -17.16
N SER A 81 -6.44 2.93 -16.53
CA SER A 81 -5.15 2.69 -17.19
C SER A 81 -5.21 1.54 -18.19
N LEU A 82 -5.92 0.46 -17.85
CA LEU A 82 -6.11 -0.68 -18.75
C LEU A 82 -6.78 -0.24 -20.05
N PHE A 83 -7.92 0.46 -19.97
CA PHE A 83 -8.67 0.88 -21.15
C PHE A 83 -8.00 2.04 -21.90
N ALA A 84 -7.27 2.92 -21.22
CA ALA A 84 -6.48 3.97 -21.87
C ALA A 84 -5.39 3.39 -22.77
N ASN A 85 -4.73 2.30 -22.33
CA ASN A 85 -3.66 1.63 -23.08
C ASN A 85 -4.15 0.53 -24.03
N MET A 86 -5.46 0.27 -24.09
CA MET A 86 -6.03 -0.72 -24.98
C MET A 86 -6.26 -0.12 -26.37
N THR A 87 -5.81 -0.81 -27.42
CA THR A 87 -5.95 -0.41 -28.82
C THR A 87 -6.79 -1.43 -29.61
N GLY A 88 -7.24 -1.08 -30.81
CA GLY A 88 -8.13 -1.90 -31.62
C GLY A 88 -9.62 -1.59 -31.38
N ASN A 89 -10.49 -2.57 -31.60
CA ASN A 89 -11.95 -2.39 -31.53
C ASN A 89 -12.49 -2.34 -30.11
N VAL A 90 -12.04 -1.37 -29.33
CA VAL A 90 -12.54 -1.14 -27.96
C VAL A 90 -13.81 -0.29 -28.00
N PRO A 91 -14.96 -0.77 -27.52
CA PRO A 91 -16.19 0.00 -27.48
C PRO A 91 -16.01 1.32 -26.71
N ILE A 92 -16.50 2.43 -27.33
CA ILE A 92 -16.37 3.77 -26.72
C ILE A 92 -17.05 3.84 -25.34
N SER A 93 -18.15 3.12 -25.16
CA SER A 93 -18.86 3.04 -23.87
C SER A 93 -18.00 2.50 -22.75
N LEU A 94 -17.14 1.52 -23.01
CA LEU A 94 -16.23 0.97 -22.00
C LEU A 94 -15.13 1.97 -21.62
N ARG A 95 -14.61 2.73 -22.59
CA ARG A 95 -13.66 3.82 -22.29
C ARG A 95 -14.31 4.88 -21.44
N THR A 96 -15.52 5.34 -21.81
CA THR A 96 -16.25 6.36 -21.05
C THR A 96 -16.51 5.91 -19.61
N ILE A 97 -16.87 4.64 -19.39
CA ILE A 97 -17.05 4.08 -18.04
C ILE A 97 -15.73 4.05 -17.28
N ALA A 98 -14.66 3.56 -17.91
CA ALA A 98 -13.35 3.47 -17.28
C ALA A 98 -12.76 4.84 -16.90
N ASP A 99 -12.93 5.83 -17.78
CA ASP A 99 -12.50 7.21 -17.53
C ASP A 99 -13.34 7.89 -16.41
N GLY A 100 -14.58 7.46 -16.22
CA GLY A 100 -15.45 7.91 -15.14
C GLY A 100 -15.12 7.34 -13.77
N LEU A 101 -14.27 6.32 -13.67
CA LEU A 101 -13.87 5.72 -12.40
C LEU A 101 -12.96 6.68 -11.62
N LYS A 102 -13.36 6.96 -10.39
CA LYS A 102 -12.59 7.81 -9.48
C LYS A 102 -11.81 6.95 -8.51
N TYR A 103 -10.52 7.21 -8.42
CA TYR A 103 -9.63 6.58 -7.46
C TYR A 103 -9.31 7.55 -6.33
N ARG A 104 -8.95 7.00 -5.20
CA ARG A 104 -8.41 7.75 -4.07
C ARG A 104 -6.98 7.28 -3.85
N ASP A 105 -6.07 8.23 -3.81
CA ASP A 105 -4.67 7.98 -3.55
C ASP A 105 -4.40 8.03 -2.04
N CYS A 106 -3.26 7.50 -1.65
CA CYS A 106 -2.85 7.45 -0.26
C CYS A 106 -1.35 7.65 -0.16
N VAL A 107 -0.94 8.55 0.72
CA VAL A 107 0.44 8.67 1.16
C VAL A 107 0.57 7.92 2.49
N ILE A 108 1.55 7.05 2.58
CA ILE A 108 1.89 6.32 3.80
C ILE A 108 3.22 6.86 4.32
N MET A 109 3.18 7.41 5.55
CA MET A 109 4.38 7.80 6.27
C MET A 109 4.76 6.71 7.27
N GLY A 110 5.88 6.04 7.02
CA GLY A 110 6.56 5.23 8.03
C GLY A 110 7.24 6.14 9.05
N LEU A 111 6.94 5.98 10.33
CA LEU A 111 7.50 6.78 11.40
C LEU A 111 8.03 5.89 12.52
N CYS A 112 9.29 6.08 12.87
CA CYS A 112 9.92 5.44 14.02
C CYS A 112 10.06 6.43 15.16
N ILE A 113 9.47 6.10 16.30
CA ILE A 113 9.49 6.93 17.50
C ILE A 113 10.20 6.17 18.60
N LYS A 114 11.08 6.85 19.32
CA LYS A 114 11.68 6.31 20.53
C LYS A 114 10.64 6.22 21.63
N TRP A 115 10.48 5.02 22.18
CA TRP A 115 9.48 4.73 23.18
C TRP A 115 10.06 3.82 24.27
N PRO A 116 10.80 4.37 25.24
CA PRO A 116 11.52 3.59 26.25
C PRO A 116 10.62 2.65 27.05
N GLU A 117 9.35 3.03 27.30
CA GLU A 117 8.37 2.27 28.04
C GLU A 117 7.97 0.94 27.37
N LEU A 118 8.21 0.78 26.06
CA LEU A 118 8.03 -0.49 25.36
C LEU A 118 8.92 -1.59 25.93
N ALA A 119 10.13 -1.24 26.34
CA ALA A 119 11.06 -2.20 26.92
C ALA A 119 10.57 -2.77 28.25
N ASN A 120 9.69 -2.04 28.96
CA ASN A 120 9.10 -2.42 30.24
C ASN A 120 7.71 -3.08 30.09
N GLY A 121 7.30 -3.43 28.85
CA GLY A 121 6.01 -4.08 28.58
C GLY A 121 4.79 -3.16 28.61
N ALA A 122 4.95 -1.83 28.75
CA ALA A 122 3.83 -0.89 28.77
C ALA A 122 3.02 -0.88 27.45
N PHE A 123 3.67 -1.23 26.35
CA PHE A 123 3.07 -1.43 25.02
C PHE A 123 3.26 -2.89 24.60
N SER A 124 2.74 -3.81 25.37
CA SER A 124 2.70 -5.22 24.99
C SER A 124 1.43 -5.52 24.21
N MET A 125 1.41 -6.65 23.49
CA MET A 125 0.19 -7.15 22.86
C MET A 125 -0.96 -7.37 23.87
N GLU A 126 -0.65 -7.48 25.16
CA GLU A 126 -1.64 -7.61 26.22
C GLU A 126 -2.27 -6.26 26.60
N ASN A 127 -1.49 -5.17 26.60
CA ASN A 127 -1.94 -3.84 27.04
C ASN A 127 -2.40 -2.95 25.86
N PHE A 128 -1.89 -3.20 24.66
CA PHE A 128 -2.25 -2.46 23.43
C PHE A 128 -2.18 -3.40 22.21
N PRO A 129 -3.22 -4.23 22.00
CA PRO A 129 -3.22 -5.25 20.96
C PRO A 129 -3.54 -4.72 19.55
N GLU A 130 -3.91 -3.45 19.43
CA GLU A 130 -4.34 -2.85 18.19
C GLU A 130 -3.21 -2.88 17.15
N ARG A 131 -3.50 -3.46 16.00
CA ARG A 131 -2.62 -3.47 14.82
C ARG A 131 -2.94 -2.32 13.90
N MET A 132 -4.20 -1.88 13.92
CA MET A 132 -4.71 -0.87 13.02
C MET A 132 -5.77 -0.04 13.74
N ILE A 133 -5.60 1.29 13.69
CA ILE A 133 -6.50 2.25 14.32
C ILE A 133 -7.05 3.16 13.22
N TYR A 134 -8.36 3.30 13.16
CA TYR A 134 -9.04 4.22 12.24
C TYR A 134 -9.34 5.53 12.97
N VAL A 135 -8.90 6.64 12.39
CA VAL A 135 -9.18 7.98 12.92
C VAL A 135 -10.41 8.52 12.19
N GLN A 136 -11.50 8.77 12.93
CA GLN A 136 -12.78 9.19 12.36
C GLN A 136 -13.13 10.65 12.68
N ASP A 137 -12.18 11.44 13.15
CA ASP A 137 -12.38 12.87 13.39
C ASP A 137 -12.16 13.66 12.09
N PRO A 138 -13.16 14.41 11.58
CA PRO A 138 -13.05 15.17 10.34
C PRO A 138 -12.03 16.32 10.42
N LYS A 139 -11.58 16.72 11.61
CA LYS A 139 -10.54 17.73 11.81
C LYS A 139 -9.12 17.17 11.69
N ILE A 140 -8.98 15.85 11.63
CA ILE A 140 -7.72 15.14 11.57
C ILE A 140 -7.50 14.62 10.14
N LYS A 141 -6.37 14.93 9.54
CA LYS A 141 -6.00 14.46 8.20
C LYS A 141 -5.53 13.01 8.19
N LEU A 142 -4.98 12.55 9.31
CA LEU A 142 -4.54 11.17 9.49
C LEU A 142 -5.77 10.25 9.52
N ALA A 143 -5.87 9.33 8.55
CA ALA A 143 -7.03 8.46 8.43
C ALA A 143 -6.85 7.11 9.15
N ARG A 144 -5.61 6.58 9.17
CA ARG A 144 -5.33 5.27 9.74
C ARG A 144 -3.91 5.19 10.28
N ILE A 145 -3.76 4.48 11.39
CA ILE A 145 -2.47 4.19 12.03
C ILE A 145 -2.28 2.67 11.98
N GLN A 146 -1.18 2.22 11.44
CA GLN A 146 -0.71 0.84 11.57
C GLN A 146 0.38 0.79 12.63
N VAL A 147 0.29 -0.16 13.56
CA VAL A 147 1.29 -0.39 14.60
C VAL A 147 2.10 -1.63 14.23
N TYR A 148 3.24 -1.45 13.59
CA TYR A 148 4.02 -2.57 13.04
C TYR A 148 4.57 -3.51 14.11
N ASN A 149 4.85 -3.01 15.31
CA ASN A 149 5.25 -3.83 16.46
C ASN A 149 4.26 -4.97 16.75
N ASN A 150 2.96 -4.71 16.51
CA ASN A 150 1.86 -5.64 16.81
C ASN A 150 1.52 -6.58 15.66
N TRP A 151 2.04 -6.35 14.44
CA TRP A 151 1.88 -7.27 13.32
C TRP A 151 2.81 -8.48 13.45
N SER A 152 4.08 -8.24 13.79
CA SER A 152 5.05 -9.29 14.03
C SER A 152 6.20 -8.76 14.89
N PRO A 153 6.62 -9.48 15.93
CA PRO A 153 7.74 -9.07 16.78
C PRO A 153 9.08 -9.06 16.04
N TYR A 154 9.14 -9.62 14.83
CA TYR A 154 10.35 -9.65 14.01
C TYR A 154 10.48 -8.47 13.06
N LEU A 155 9.45 -7.62 12.92
CA LEU A 155 9.50 -6.41 12.09
C LEU A 155 10.31 -5.29 12.73
N VAL A 156 10.37 -5.26 14.05
CA VAL A 156 11.06 -4.21 14.81
C VAL A 156 12.28 -4.77 15.52
N LYS A 157 13.44 -4.20 15.22
CA LYS A 157 14.73 -4.69 15.74
C LYS A 157 14.97 -4.27 17.19
N LYS A 158 14.57 -3.04 17.56
CA LYS A 158 14.84 -2.48 18.87
C LYS A 158 13.55 -2.41 19.71
N LYS A 159 13.58 -3.00 20.88
CA LYS A 159 12.43 -3.10 21.78
C LYS A 159 11.92 -1.75 22.33
N ASN A 160 12.71 -0.69 22.22
CA ASN A 160 12.36 0.66 22.67
C ASN A 160 11.99 1.59 21.51
N GLU A 161 11.66 1.04 20.35
CA GLU A 161 11.20 1.78 19.18
C GLU A 161 9.78 1.37 18.80
N LEU A 162 8.92 2.35 18.57
CA LEU A 162 7.57 2.19 18.06
C LEU A 162 7.58 2.55 16.56
N TRP A 163 7.19 1.60 15.74
CA TRP A 163 7.09 1.78 14.29
C TRP A 163 5.63 1.88 13.86
N LEU A 164 5.31 2.99 13.23
CA LEU A 164 3.97 3.33 12.77
C LEU A 164 3.94 3.48 11.25
N GLY A 165 2.85 3.03 10.63
CA GLY A 165 2.46 3.39 9.28
C GLY A 165 1.27 4.34 9.36
N LEU A 166 1.45 5.57 8.92
CA LEU A 166 0.45 6.63 9.01
C LEU A 166 -0.11 6.92 7.63
N GLU A 167 -1.40 6.68 7.43
CA GLU A 167 -2.04 6.76 6.14
C GLU A 167 -2.85 8.06 6.00
N PHE A 168 -2.56 8.80 4.95
CA PHE A 168 -3.21 10.05 4.57
C PHE A 168 -3.87 9.88 3.21
N PHE A 169 -5.19 9.97 3.16
CA PHE A 169 -5.89 9.96 1.89
C PHE A 169 -5.76 11.32 1.19
N CYS A 170 -5.39 11.27 -0.07
CA CYS A 170 -5.15 12.43 -0.91
C CYS A 170 -5.57 12.15 -2.36
N LYS A 171 -5.22 13.05 -3.25
CA LYS A 171 -5.26 12.83 -4.70
C LYS A 171 -3.89 13.17 -5.28
N GLU A 172 -3.49 12.44 -6.31
CA GLU A 172 -2.31 12.78 -7.09
C GLU A 172 -2.36 14.25 -7.54
N GLY A 173 -1.29 15.00 -7.22
CA GLY A 173 -1.16 16.41 -7.56
C GLY A 173 -1.82 17.39 -6.59
N ASP A 174 -2.50 16.94 -5.52
CA ASP A 174 -3.01 17.86 -4.49
C ASP A 174 -1.90 18.38 -3.56
N ASP A 175 -2.25 19.32 -2.69
CA ASP A 175 -1.29 19.97 -1.79
C ASP A 175 -0.55 18.95 -0.90
N PHE A 176 -1.24 17.91 -0.41
CA PHE A 176 -0.62 16.91 0.45
C PHE A 176 0.29 15.96 -0.34
N TRP A 177 -0.12 15.58 -1.55
CA TRP A 177 0.67 14.75 -2.45
C TRP A 177 2.01 15.40 -2.81
N ASN A 178 2.02 16.71 -3.01
CA ASN A 178 3.20 17.48 -3.44
C ASN A 178 4.16 17.86 -2.30
N LEU A 179 3.81 17.56 -1.04
CA LEU A 179 4.71 17.83 0.10
C LEU A 179 5.98 16.99 0.01
N SER A 180 7.07 17.55 0.53
CA SER A 180 8.29 16.80 0.78
C SER A 180 8.11 15.75 1.89
N GLU A 181 9.01 14.80 1.96
CA GLU A 181 9.02 13.79 3.00
C GLU A 181 9.09 14.41 4.41
N ASP A 182 9.93 15.44 4.58
CA ASP A 182 10.08 16.18 5.85
C ASP A 182 8.78 16.91 6.26
N GLU A 183 8.07 17.52 5.31
CA GLU A 183 6.81 18.19 5.57
C GLU A 183 5.72 17.20 5.94
N CYS A 184 5.65 16.07 5.23
CA CYS A 184 4.75 14.97 5.58
C CYS A 184 5.03 14.44 7.00
N ALA A 185 6.30 14.25 7.37
CA ALA A 185 6.68 13.80 8.71
C ALA A 185 6.27 14.79 9.80
N LYS A 186 6.46 16.09 9.57
CA LYS A 186 6.00 17.14 10.51
C LYS A 186 4.49 17.12 10.70
N ILE A 187 3.73 16.97 9.61
CA ILE A 187 2.27 16.83 9.69
C ILE A 187 1.90 15.56 10.45
N ALA A 188 2.52 14.42 10.12
CA ALA A 188 2.26 13.15 10.78
C ALA A 188 2.45 13.23 12.30
N VAL A 189 3.56 13.81 12.76
CA VAL A 189 3.83 14.04 14.19
C VAL A 189 2.78 14.98 14.80
N SER A 190 2.41 16.05 14.10
CA SER A 190 1.39 17.00 14.57
C SER A 190 0.03 16.33 14.74
N GLU A 191 -0.39 15.51 13.77
CA GLU A 191 -1.67 14.79 13.84
C GLU A 191 -1.70 13.77 14.99
N LEU A 192 -0.60 13.01 15.19
CA LEU A 192 -0.48 12.09 16.32
C LEU A 192 -0.59 12.80 17.66
N LYS A 193 -0.04 14.01 17.79
CA LYS A 193 -0.16 14.84 19.00
C LYS A 193 -1.60 15.33 19.21
N LYS A 194 -2.26 15.80 18.15
CA LYS A 194 -3.65 16.28 18.23
C LYS A 194 -4.63 15.22 18.74
N ILE A 195 -4.44 13.97 18.33
CA ILE A 195 -5.28 12.86 18.82
C ILE A 195 -4.82 12.27 20.15
N GLY A 196 -3.77 12.82 20.76
CA GLY A 196 -3.23 12.33 22.03
C GLY A 196 -2.50 10.99 21.95
N PHE A 197 -2.15 10.53 20.75
CA PHE A 197 -1.44 9.27 20.54
C PHE A 197 0.01 9.35 21.03
N ILE A 198 0.66 10.49 20.85
CA ILE A 198 2.00 10.78 21.36
C ILE A 198 2.01 12.09 22.15
N GLU A 199 2.83 12.13 23.18
CA GLU A 199 3.10 13.35 23.97
C GLU A 199 4.11 14.27 23.25
N SER A 200 4.14 15.53 23.65
CA SER A 200 5.18 16.47 23.21
C SER A 200 6.55 16.02 23.71
N GLY A 201 7.56 16.08 22.85
CA GLY A 201 8.94 15.74 23.21
C GLY A 201 9.37 14.30 22.88
N ARG A 202 8.50 13.45 22.37
CA ARG A 202 8.93 12.13 21.86
C ARG A 202 9.89 12.32 20.68
N GLU A 203 11.02 11.61 20.74
CA GLU A 203 12.06 11.64 19.72
C GLU A 203 11.65 10.83 18.50
N VAL A 204 11.62 11.47 17.34
CA VAL A 204 11.50 10.80 16.05
C VAL A 204 12.88 10.31 15.64
N VAL A 205 13.04 9.00 15.52
CA VAL A 205 14.31 8.36 15.16
C VAL A 205 14.57 8.42 13.66
N CYS A 206 13.55 8.10 12.87
CA CYS A 206 13.57 8.18 11.42
C CYS A 206 12.15 8.14 10.86
N TYR A 207 12.02 8.51 9.61
CA TYR A 207 10.76 8.43 8.86
C TYR A 207 11.06 8.10 7.40
N HIS A 208 10.01 7.64 6.71
CA HIS A 208 10.05 7.36 5.28
C HIS A 208 8.64 7.49 4.67
N ARG A 209 8.58 8.09 3.45
CA ARG A 209 7.33 8.26 2.69
C ARG A 209 7.18 7.19 1.61
#